data_b1476231549a916fa4c2abce4a3a5cd1
#
_entry.id   b1476231549a916fa4c2abce4a3a5cd1
#
_cell.length_a   1.000
_cell.length_b   1.000
_cell.length_c   1.000
_cell.angle_alpha   90.00
_cell.angle_beta   90.00
_cell.angle_gamma   90.00
#
_symmetry.space_group_name_H-M   'P 1'
#
loop_
_entity.id
_entity.type
_entity.pdbx_description
1 polymer ?
#
loop_
_entity_poly.entity_id
_entity_poly.type
_entity_poly.pdbx_seq_one_letter_code
_entity_poly.pdbx_strand_id
1 'polypeptide(L)'
;DNFDCHNGDELSVKVRANPIERIDGKHINLTGKAARNYFRSMLTRAGLEVIRIKLSNVRSCIKREGLIDVKLLAQSFFADVRILDKEVFLKAYATGIGRRKNIGFGMVQIIE
;
A
#
# COMPACT_ATOMS: atom_id res chain seq x y z
N ASP A 1 2.89 18.34 -6.35
CA ASP A 1 1.79 18.32 -7.20
C ASP A 1 0.50 18.69 -6.55
N ASN A 2 -0.32 19.39 -7.29
CA ASN A 2 -1.53 19.97 -6.76
C ASN A 2 -2.72 19.03 -6.93
N PHE A 3 -2.71 17.91 -6.22
CA PHE A 3 -3.88 17.06 -6.18
C PHE A 3 -4.91 17.69 -5.25
N ASP A 4 -6.06 18.05 -5.82
CA ASP A 4 -7.13 18.69 -5.06
C ASP A 4 -8.17 17.65 -4.65
N CYS A 5 -8.39 17.51 -3.36
CA CYS A 5 -9.35 16.56 -2.83
C CYS A 5 -10.03 17.13 -1.59
N HIS A 6 -11.17 16.54 -1.24
CA HIS A 6 -11.99 16.96 -0.11
C HIS A 6 -12.44 15.73 0.68
N ASN A 7 -12.71 15.94 1.96
CA ASN A 7 -13.32 14.90 2.78
C ASN A 7 -14.64 14.46 2.14
N GLY A 8 -14.86 13.15 2.10
CA GLY A 8 -16.03 12.56 1.48
C GLY A 8 -15.87 12.19 0.01
N ASP A 9 -14.81 12.65 -0.64
CA ASP A 9 -14.54 12.27 -2.03
C ASP A 9 -14.24 10.77 -2.12
N GLU A 10 -14.71 10.15 -3.20
CA GLU A 10 -14.44 8.75 -3.50
C GLU A 10 -13.40 8.66 -4.60
N LEU A 11 -12.43 7.77 -4.40
CA LEU A 11 -11.33 7.58 -5.33
C LEU A 11 -11.09 6.10 -5.53
N SER A 12 -10.48 5.76 -6.68
CA SER A 12 -9.89 4.44 -6.89
C SER A 12 -8.38 4.59 -6.80
N VAL A 13 -7.74 3.73 -6.01
CA VAL A 13 -6.30 3.80 -5.80
C VAL A 13 -5.67 2.46 -6.12
N LYS A 14 -4.40 2.51 -6.50
CA LYS A 14 -3.56 1.33 -6.69
C LYS A 14 -2.30 1.51 -5.86
N VAL A 15 -1.93 0.45 -5.14
CA VAL A 15 -0.68 0.45 -4.37
C VAL A 15 0.03 -0.88 -4.59
N ARG A 16 1.34 -0.79 -4.85
CA ARG A 16 2.21 -1.96 -4.90
C ARG A 16 2.97 -2.02 -3.59
N ALA A 17 2.93 -3.16 -2.93
CA ALA A 17 3.51 -3.29 -1.61
C ALA A 17 4.14 -4.66 -1.40
N ASN A 18 4.97 -4.74 -0.37
CA ASN A 18 5.52 -5.99 0.14
C ASN A 18 4.78 -6.29 1.45
N PRO A 19 3.69 -7.07 1.40
CA PRO A 19 2.86 -7.30 2.58
C PRO A 19 3.54 -8.31 3.51
N ILE A 20 4.20 -7.80 4.53
CA ILE A 20 4.88 -8.62 5.51
C ILE A 20 4.46 -8.24 6.91
N GLU A 21 4.55 -9.22 7.80
CA GLU A 21 4.32 -9.03 9.22
C GLU A 21 5.48 -9.63 9.99
N ARG A 22 5.87 -9.00 11.09
CA ARG A 22 6.93 -9.52 11.93
C ARG A 22 6.31 -10.34 13.06
N ILE A 23 6.60 -11.64 13.05
CA ILE A 23 6.11 -12.58 14.07
C ILE A 23 7.31 -13.29 14.65
N ASP A 24 7.47 -13.23 15.97
CA ASP A 24 8.59 -13.85 16.70
C ASP A 24 9.95 -13.48 16.10
N GLY A 25 10.13 -12.21 15.74
CA GLY A 25 11.37 -11.71 15.18
C GLY A 25 11.62 -12.05 13.72
N LYS A 26 10.70 -12.77 13.07
CA LYS A 26 10.82 -13.14 11.66
C LYS A 26 9.83 -12.38 10.81
N HIS A 27 10.26 -12.00 9.61
CA HIS A 27 9.36 -11.38 8.62
C HIS A 27 8.63 -12.48 7.85
N ILE A 28 7.30 -12.43 7.88
CA ILE A 28 6.46 -13.41 7.21
C ILE A 28 5.66 -12.70 6.13
N ASN A 29 5.73 -13.23 4.91
CA ASN A 29 4.94 -12.69 3.80
C ASN A 29 3.48 -13.05 4.01
N LEU A 30 2.61 -12.05 3.85
CA LEU A 30 1.17 -12.21 3.99
C LEU A 30 0.56 -12.50 2.63
N THR A 31 -0.42 -13.41 2.60
CA THR A 31 -1.14 -13.78 1.39
C THR A 31 -2.63 -13.88 1.69
N GLY A 32 -3.45 -13.85 0.63
CA GLY A 32 -4.88 -14.05 0.74
C GLY A 32 -5.56 -13.07 1.68
N LYS A 33 -6.35 -13.59 2.62
CA LYS A 33 -7.11 -12.76 3.55
C LYS A 33 -6.21 -11.91 4.45
N ALA A 34 -5.06 -12.45 4.86
CA ALA A 34 -4.11 -11.72 5.70
C ALA A 34 -3.54 -10.52 4.94
N ALA A 35 -3.20 -10.69 3.66
CA ALA A 35 -2.73 -9.58 2.82
C ALA A 35 -3.83 -8.53 2.65
N ARG A 36 -5.07 -8.96 2.42
CA ARG A 36 -6.22 -8.06 2.30
C ARG A 36 -6.40 -7.22 3.57
N ASN A 37 -6.31 -7.85 4.73
CA ASN A 37 -6.43 -7.13 6.00
C ASN A 37 -5.28 -6.17 6.21
N TYR A 38 -4.07 -6.54 5.78
CA TYR A 38 -2.90 -5.66 5.83
C TYR A 38 -3.13 -4.40 5.01
N PHE A 39 -3.58 -4.54 3.77
CA PHE A 39 -3.85 -3.39 2.91
C PHE A 39 -4.99 -2.52 3.44
N ARG A 40 -6.03 -3.15 3.97
CA ARG A 40 -7.14 -2.41 4.58
C ARG A 40 -6.65 -1.55 5.74
N SER A 41 -5.80 -2.11 6.60
CA SER A 41 -5.23 -1.37 7.72
C SER A 41 -4.37 -0.19 7.26
N MET A 42 -3.57 -0.40 6.20
CA MET A 42 -2.75 0.68 5.66
C MET A 42 -3.61 1.83 5.14
N LEU A 43 -4.67 1.51 4.40
CA LEU A 43 -5.57 2.53 3.85
C LEU A 43 -6.30 3.27 4.97
N THR A 44 -6.74 2.55 5.99
CA THR A 44 -7.40 3.17 7.14
C THR A 44 -6.47 4.16 7.85
N ARG A 45 -5.21 3.79 8.03
CA ARG A 45 -4.22 4.69 8.63
C ARG A 45 -3.87 5.86 7.73
N ALA A 46 -4.14 5.76 6.44
CA ALA A 46 -3.93 6.84 5.48
C ALA A 46 -5.13 7.80 5.41
N GLY A 47 -6.09 7.69 6.33
CA GLY A 47 -7.25 8.58 6.39
C GLY A 47 -8.36 8.19 5.43
N LEU A 48 -8.43 6.91 5.04
CA LEU A 48 -9.39 6.44 4.04
C LEU A 48 -10.33 5.39 4.62
N GLU A 49 -11.57 5.41 4.13
CA GLU A 49 -12.53 4.32 4.33
C GLU A 49 -12.48 3.41 3.11
N VAL A 50 -12.31 2.12 3.33
CA VAL A 50 -12.24 1.14 2.24
C VAL A 50 -13.65 0.70 1.87
N ILE A 51 -14.04 0.95 0.62
CA ILE A 51 -15.34 0.51 0.09
C ILE A 51 -15.21 -0.87 -0.52
N ARG A 52 -14.20 -1.06 -1.37
CA ARG A 52 -13.88 -2.34 -2.00
C ARG A 52 -12.37 -2.47 -2.14
N ILE A 53 -11.89 -3.72 -2.12
CA ILE A 53 -10.48 -4.00 -2.29
C ILE A 53 -10.33 -5.24 -3.18
N LYS A 54 -9.37 -5.17 -4.12
CA LYS A 54 -9.04 -6.26 -5.01
C LYS A 54 -7.53 -6.43 -5.06
N LEU A 55 -7.07 -7.66 -4.90
CA LEU A 55 -5.65 -7.99 -4.89
C LEU A 55 -5.24 -8.58 -6.23
N SER A 56 -4.02 -8.24 -6.68
CA SER A 56 -3.40 -8.91 -7.82
C SER A 56 -2.70 -10.18 -7.36
N ASN A 57 -2.20 -10.95 -8.32
CA ASN A 57 -1.32 -12.07 -8.03
C ASN A 57 -0.01 -11.58 -7.41
N VAL A 58 0.53 -12.39 -6.50
CA VAL A 58 1.82 -12.11 -5.89
C VAL A 58 2.92 -12.34 -6.94
N ARG A 59 3.89 -11.42 -6.98
CA ARG A 59 5.06 -11.53 -7.85
C ARG A 59 6.32 -11.42 -7.03
N SER A 60 7.35 -12.15 -7.42
CA SER A 60 8.65 -11.97 -6.81
C SER A 60 9.48 -10.99 -7.64
N CYS A 61 10.29 -10.20 -6.95
CA CYS A 61 11.25 -9.32 -7.62
C CYS A 61 12.56 -9.35 -6.85
N ILE A 62 13.65 -9.02 -7.55
CA ILE A 62 14.97 -8.98 -6.95
C ILE A 62 15.40 -7.53 -6.89
N LYS A 63 15.79 -7.08 -5.70
CA LYS A 63 16.33 -5.74 -5.49
C LYS A 63 17.72 -5.87 -4.93
N ARG A 64 18.62 -5.00 -5.38
CA ARG A 64 19.99 -4.99 -4.85
C ARG A 64 20.06 -4.04 -3.67
N GLU A 65 20.49 -4.58 -2.54
CA GLU A 65 20.77 -3.81 -1.33
C GLU A 65 22.27 -3.92 -1.05
N GLY A 66 23.03 -2.88 -1.44
CA GLY A 66 24.48 -2.94 -1.37
C GLY A 66 25.05 -3.98 -2.33
N LEU A 67 25.77 -4.97 -1.81
CA LEU A 67 26.36 -6.06 -2.60
C LEU A 67 25.50 -7.31 -2.61
N ILE A 68 24.31 -7.27 -1.98
CA ILE A 68 23.46 -8.43 -1.83
C ILE A 68 22.19 -8.23 -2.65
N ASP A 69 21.80 -9.27 -3.40
CA ASP A 69 20.51 -9.30 -4.07
C ASP A 69 19.46 -9.86 -3.12
N VAL A 70 18.40 -9.08 -2.88
CA VAL A 70 17.31 -9.46 -1.99
C VAL A 70 16.09 -9.81 -2.81
N LYS A 71 15.54 -11.01 -2.58
CA LYS A 71 14.30 -11.43 -3.24
C LYS A 71 13.12 -10.96 -2.39
N LEU A 72 12.23 -10.18 -3.01
CA LEU A 72 11.05 -9.65 -2.35
C LEU A 72 9.80 -10.15 -3.06
N LEU A 73 8.75 -10.39 -2.27
CA LEU A 73 7.42 -10.64 -2.83
C LEU A 73 6.68 -9.32 -2.91
N ALA A 74 6.13 -9.04 -4.08
CA ALA A 74 5.38 -7.82 -4.32
C ALA A 74 3.96 -8.16 -4.73
N GLN A 75 3.02 -7.36 -4.26
CA GLN A 75 1.63 -7.51 -4.63
C GLN A 75 1.03 -6.13 -4.82
N SER A 76 0.26 -5.97 -5.90
CA SER A 76 -0.51 -4.75 -6.11
C SER A 76 -1.92 -4.97 -5.61
N PHE A 77 -2.52 -3.92 -5.08
CA PHE A 77 -3.93 -3.96 -4.79
C PHE A 77 -4.60 -2.71 -5.35
N PHE A 78 -5.88 -2.88 -5.63
CA PHE A 78 -6.76 -1.81 -6.10
C PHE A 78 -7.85 -1.65 -5.07
N ALA A 79 -8.21 -0.43 -4.75
CA ALA A 79 -9.27 -0.19 -3.78
C ALA A 79 -10.11 1.01 -4.20
N ASP A 80 -11.42 0.89 -3.98
CA ASP A 80 -12.30 2.04 -4.00
C ASP A 80 -12.40 2.53 -2.57
N VAL A 81 -12.11 3.80 -2.36
CA VAL A 81 -11.99 4.39 -1.03
C VAL A 81 -12.72 5.73 -0.96
N ARG A 82 -13.06 6.13 0.25
CA ARG A 82 -13.59 7.46 0.54
C ARG A 82 -12.64 8.18 1.47
N ILE A 83 -12.38 9.44 1.18
CA ILE A 83 -11.48 10.24 2.01
C ILE A 83 -12.22 10.66 3.28
N LEU A 84 -11.70 10.22 4.44
CA LEU A 84 -12.22 10.61 5.74
C LEU A 84 -11.43 11.79 6.33
N ASP A 85 -10.11 11.81 6.10
CA ASP A 85 -9.23 12.86 6.58
C ASP A 85 -8.25 13.20 5.46
N LYS A 86 -8.53 14.29 4.76
CA LYS A 86 -7.73 14.65 3.59
C LYS A 86 -6.30 15.02 3.93
N GLU A 87 -6.03 15.58 5.10
CA GLU A 87 -4.66 15.95 5.46
C GLU A 87 -3.80 14.71 5.68
N VAL A 88 -4.34 13.70 6.36
CA VAL A 88 -3.67 12.42 6.55
C VAL A 88 -3.45 11.75 5.19
N PHE A 89 -4.48 11.76 4.33
CA PHE A 89 -4.38 11.15 3.01
C PHE A 89 -3.33 11.84 2.14
N LEU A 90 -3.32 13.17 2.11
CA LEU A 90 -2.35 13.90 1.29
C LEU A 90 -0.91 13.62 1.73
N LYS A 91 -0.68 13.49 3.04
CA LYS A 91 0.63 13.11 3.54
C LYS A 91 1.01 11.70 3.08
N ALA A 92 0.09 10.76 3.16
CA ALA A 92 0.33 9.40 2.70
C ALA A 92 0.56 9.34 1.19
N TYR A 93 -0.18 10.13 0.42
CA TYR A 93 -0.01 10.22 -1.02
C TYR A 93 1.37 10.75 -1.39
N ALA A 94 1.86 11.73 -0.64
CA ALA A 94 3.17 12.33 -0.90
C ALA A 94 4.34 11.44 -0.46
N THR A 95 4.19 10.72 0.65
CA THR A 95 5.29 9.97 1.26
C THR A 95 5.22 8.46 1.03
N GLY A 96 4.07 7.94 0.60
CA GLY A 96 3.84 6.50 0.47
C GLY A 96 3.38 5.87 1.79
N ILE A 97 2.96 4.61 1.69
CA ILE A 97 2.45 3.84 2.82
C ILE A 97 3.15 2.48 2.87
N GLY A 98 3.27 1.92 4.06
CA GLY A 98 3.84 0.58 4.23
C GLY A 98 5.35 0.56 4.31
N ARG A 99 5.91 -0.62 4.05
CA ARG A 99 7.35 -0.88 4.14
C ARG A 99 8.03 -0.79 2.79
N ARG A 100 9.35 -0.69 2.78
CA ARG A 100 10.18 -0.69 1.56
C ARG A 100 9.86 0.49 0.64
N LYS A 101 9.49 1.62 1.22
CA LYS A 101 9.17 2.81 0.42
C LYS A 101 10.37 3.33 -0.36
N ASN A 102 11.56 3.13 0.16
CA ASN A 102 12.80 3.56 -0.49
C ASN A 102 13.12 2.80 -1.78
N ILE A 103 12.46 1.67 -2.03
CA ILE A 103 12.67 0.88 -3.25
C ILE A 103 11.40 0.81 -4.11
N GLY A 104 10.50 1.76 -3.95
CA GLY A 104 9.35 1.94 -4.82
C GLY A 104 8.06 1.28 -4.36
N PHE A 105 8.04 0.70 -3.15
CA PHE A 105 6.82 0.14 -2.61
C PHE A 105 6.03 1.20 -1.83
N GLY A 106 4.73 1.02 -1.75
CA GLY A 106 3.87 1.86 -0.94
C GLY A 106 3.45 3.18 -1.58
N MET A 107 3.84 3.46 -2.81
CA MET A 107 3.40 4.68 -3.50
C MET A 107 1.95 4.53 -3.92
N VAL A 108 1.13 5.48 -3.53
CA VAL A 108 -0.30 5.48 -3.87
C VAL A 108 -0.48 6.11 -5.24
N GLN A 109 -1.14 5.40 -6.15
CA GLN A 109 -1.51 5.89 -7.46
C GLN A 109 -3.01 6.06 -7.52
N ILE A 110 -3.47 7.22 -7.97
CA ILE A 110 -4.90 7.45 -8.17
C ILE A 110 -5.26 6.99 -9.57
N ILE A 111 -6.29 6.17 -9.68
CA ILE A 111 -6.78 5.62 -10.94
C ILE A 111 -8.01 6.39 -11.34
N GLU A 112 -7.99 6.89 -12.54
CA GLU A 112 -9.14 7.60 -13.12
C GLU A 112 -9.97 6.72 -14.03
#